data_2643b79191843c38a7c43e1bda7619e3
#
_entry.id   2643b79191843c38a7c43e1bda7619e3
#
_cell.length_a   1.000
_cell.length_b   1.000
_cell.length_c   1.000
_cell.angle_alpha   90.00
_cell.angle_beta   90.00
_cell.angle_gamma   90.00
#
_symmetry.space_group_name_H-M   'P 1'
#
loop_
_entity.id
_entity.type
_entity.pdbx_description
1 polymer ?
#
loop_
_entity_poly.entity_id
_entity_poly.type
_entity_poly.pdbx_seq_one_letter_code
_entity_poly.pdbx_strand_id
1 'polypeptide(L)'
;MTALSWDKIGQPDAPAERTARAAELSAVLEWTRQGGKFPAEPVEVPAEFSDDTLALRFTAEHGNNLRYTSAWGRWNRWDGHRWTEDDTLSVYDLARGTCRDAAGERVKKNVAQRITSANTVAAVERLARSDRRHAATVGQWDADLWLLNTPSGIIDLHTGELQPSDPLAYCTKITAVAPGGDCPRWLTFLHTITGGDVELEEYLQKICGYALTGSTREQ
;
A
#
# COMPACT_ATOMS: atom_id res chain seq x y z
N MET A 1 -1.58 -32.31 -19.60
CA MET A 1 -2.47 -31.41 -20.39
C MET A 1 -2.97 -32.20 -21.59
N THR A 2 -4.14 -32.80 -21.49
CA THR A 2 -4.75 -33.57 -22.57
C THR A 2 -5.66 -32.61 -23.34
N ALA A 3 -5.36 -32.39 -24.61
CA ALA A 3 -6.15 -31.54 -25.50
C ALA A 3 -7.58 -32.08 -25.60
N LEU A 4 -8.56 -31.25 -25.27
CA LEU A 4 -9.97 -31.53 -25.56
C LEU A 4 -10.18 -31.50 -27.08
N SER A 5 -10.46 -32.66 -27.66
CA SER A 5 -10.82 -32.80 -29.06
C SER A 5 -12.21 -32.23 -29.30
N TRP A 6 -12.32 -31.29 -30.25
CA TRP A 6 -13.58 -30.65 -30.66
C TRP A 6 -14.56 -31.58 -31.37
N ASP A 7 -14.12 -32.80 -31.71
CA ASP A 7 -14.91 -33.77 -32.52
C ASP A 7 -16.07 -34.44 -31.74
N LYS A 8 -16.23 -34.12 -30.44
CA LYS A 8 -17.29 -34.72 -29.60
C LYS A 8 -18.50 -33.81 -29.32
N ILE A 9 -18.51 -32.59 -29.90
CA ILE A 9 -19.64 -31.69 -29.70
C ILE A 9 -20.76 -32.11 -30.68
N GLY A 10 -21.85 -32.68 -30.13
CA GLY A 10 -23.05 -33.05 -30.89
C GLY A 10 -23.24 -34.55 -31.16
N GLN A 11 -22.35 -35.43 -30.68
CA GLN A 11 -22.64 -36.86 -30.73
C GLN A 11 -23.60 -37.25 -29.56
N PRO A 12 -24.62 -38.08 -29.83
CA PRO A 12 -25.48 -38.56 -28.74
C PRO A 12 -24.67 -39.44 -27.79
N ASP A 13 -24.83 -39.16 -26.48
CA ASP A 13 -24.16 -39.91 -25.40
C ASP A 13 -24.34 -41.41 -25.58
N ALA A 14 -23.27 -42.17 -25.40
CA ALA A 14 -23.32 -43.63 -25.39
C ALA A 14 -24.33 -44.16 -24.35
N PRO A 15 -24.98 -45.29 -24.56
CA PRO A 15 -25.96 -45.82 -23.60
C PRO A 15 -25.47 -45.92 -22.16
N ALA A 16 -24.19 -46.21 -21.94
CA ALA A 16 -23.58 -46.22 -20.65
C ALA A 16 -23.46 -44.83 -20.00
N GLU A 17 -23.15 -43.79 -20.80
CA GLU A 17 -23.07 -42.41 -20.34
C GLU A 17 -24.45 -41.85 -20.00
N ARG A 18 -25.50 -42.20 -20.75
CA ARG A 18 -26.89 -41.83 -20.42
C ARG A 18 -27.34 -42.45 -19.09
N THR A 19 -26.96 -43.72 -18.83
CA THR A 19 -27.32 -44.40 -17.60
C THR A 19 -26.58 -43.79 -16.40
N ALA A 20 -25.30 -43.42 -16.55
CA ALA A 20 -24.51 -42.75 -15.52
C ALA A 20 -25.10 -41.35 -15.20
N ARG A 21 -25.44 -40.57 -16.23
CA ARG A 21 -26.04 -39.25 -16.07
C ARG A 21 -27.44 -39.29 -15.45
N ALA A 22 -28.22 -40.31 -15.78
CA ALA A 22 -29.51 -40.54 -15.13
C ALA A 22 -29.38 -40.91 -13.64
N ALA A 23 -28.36 -41.70 -13.29
CA ALA A 23 -28.07 -42.01 -11.89
C ALA A 23 -27.60 -40.77 -11.10
N GLU A 24 -26.74 -39.93 -11.68
CA GLU A 24 -26.32 -38.65 -11.08
C GLU A 24 -27.51 -37.71 -10.85
N LEU A 25 -28.38 -37.55 -11.85
CA LEU A 25 -29.60 -36.73 -11.70
C LEU A 25 -30.53 -37.27 -10.62
N SER A 26 -30.65 -38.61 -10.52
CA SER A 26 -31.46 -39.23 -9.47
C SER A 26 -30.89 -39.00 -8.08
N ALA A 27 -29.55 -39.05 -7.93
CA ALA A 27 -28.87 -38.74 -6.68
C ALA A 27 -29.02 -37.27 -6.27
N VAL A 28 -28.96 -36.35 -7.23
CA VAL A 28 -29.21 -34.92 -6.99
C VAL A 28 -30.64 -34.64 -6.57
N LEU A 29 -31.62 -35.30 -7.21
CA LEU A 29 -33.00 -35.16 -6.86
C LEU A 29 -33.28 -35.71 -5.45
N GLU A 30 -32.68 -36.84 -5.08
CA GLU A 30 -32.81 -37.41 -3.75
C GLU A 30 -32.17 -36.52 -2.70
N TRP A 31 -31.00 -35.97 -2.95
CA TRP A 31 -30.33 -35.00 -2.06
C TRP A 31 -31.16 -33.73 -1.84
N THR A 32 -31.81 -33.19 -2.90
CA THR A 32 -32.72 -32.04 -2.79
C THR A 32 -33.99 -32.41 -1.99
N ARG A 33 -34.50 -33.60 -2.16
CA ARG A 33 -35.69 -34.09 -1.42
C ARG A 33 -35.40 -34.26 0.08
N GLN A 34 -34.15 -34.56 0.46
CA GLN A 34 -33.65 -34.64 1.84
C GLN A 34 -33.32 -33.27 2.45
N GLY A 35 -33.66 -32.16 1.78
CA GLY A 35 -33.43 -30.78 2.27
C GLY A 35 -32.06 -30.21 1.90
N GLY A 36 -31.30 -30.87 1.03
CA GLY A 36 -30.11 -30.33 0.46
C GLY A 36 -30.39 -29.04 -0.33
N LYS A 37 -29.59 -28.00 -0.10
CA LYS A 37 -29.69 -26.74 -0.84
C LYS A 37 -28.55 -26.64 -1.81
N PHE A 38 -28.82 -26.37 -3.06
CA PHE A 38 -27.80 -25.99 -3.99
C PHE A 38 -27.07 -24.74 -3.47
N PRO A 39 -25.76 -24.62 -3.72
CA PRO A 39 -25.08 -23.36 -3.47
C PRO A 39 -25.88 -22.24 -4.14
N ALA A 40 -26.03 -21.11 -3.44
CA ALA A 40 -26.72 -19.96 -3.99
C ALA A 40 -26.11 -19.63 -5.37
N GLU A 41 -26.97 -19.28 -6.32
CA GLU A 41 -26.48 -18.83 -7.64
C GLU A 41 -25.45 -17.73 -7.42
N PRO A 42 -24.37 -17.71 -8.21
CA PRO A 42 -23.38 -16.65 -8.11
C PRO A 42 -24.07 -15.30 -8.32
N VAL A 43 -23.88 -14.39 -7.37
CA VAL A 43 -24.42 -13.04 -7.45
C VAL A 43 -23.74 -12.36 -8.63
N GLU A 44 -24.52 -12.00 -9.65
CA GLU A 44 -24.03 -11.21 -10.76
C GLU A 44 -23.72 -9.80 -10.26
N VAL A 45 -22.43 -9.46 -10.20
CA VAL A 45 -21.95 -8.14 -9.78
C VAL A 45 -21.75 -7.29 -11.03
N PRO A 46 -22.43 -6.13 -11.16
CA PRO A 46 -22.18 -5.22 -12.25
C PRO A 46 -20.69 -4.86 -12.38
N ALA A 47 -20.19 -4.67 -13.61
CA ALA A 47 -18.79 -4.40 -13.88
C ALA A 47 -18.24 -3.20 -13.08
N GLU A 48 -19.07 -2.19 -12.84
CA GLU A 48 -18.76 -1.01 -12.02
C GLU A 48 -18.44 -1.32 -10.55
N PHE A 49 -18.83 -2.50 -10.05
CA PHE A 49 -18.56 -2.97 -8.69
C PHE A 49 -17.70 -4.23 -8.69
N SER A 50 -16.98 -4.51 -9.76
CA SER A 50 -15.99 -5.60 -9.77
C SER A 50 -14.85 -5.29 -8.79
N ASP A 51 -14.17 -6.34 -8.31
CA ASP A 51 -13.02 -6.19 -7.40
C ASP A 51 -11.94 -5.29 -8.03
N ASP A 52 -11.73 -5.35 -9.34
CA ASP A 52 -10.78 -4.52 -10.07
C ASP A 52 -11.21 -3.05 -10.12
N THR A 53 -12.48 -2.76 -10.45
CA THR A 53 -13.01 -1.39 -10.47
C THR A 53 -12.96 -0.75 -9.09
N LEU A 54 -13.27 -1.52 -8.04
CA LEU A 54 -13.17 -1.06 -6.66
C LEU A 54 -11.72 -0.80 -6.25
N ALA A 55 -10.76 -1.59 -6.71
CA ALA A 55 -9.33 -1.36 -6.49
C ALA A 55 -8.85 -0.09 -7.21
N LEU A 56 -9.30 0.17 -8.43
CA LEU A 56 -9.00 1.42 -9.15
C LEU A 56 -9.60 2.64 -8.44
N ARG A 57 -10.81 2.52 -7.90
CA ARG A 57 -11.43 3.56 -7.08
C ARG A 57 -10.61 3.82 -5.79
N PHE A 58 -10.27 2.78 -5.06
CA PHE A 58 -9.38 2.87 -3.90
C PHE A 58 -8.07 3.58 -4.24
N THR A 59 -7.45 3.21 -5.36
CA THR A 59 -6.21 3.84 -5.81
C THR A 59 -6.41 5.31 -6.20
N ALA A 60 -7.53 5.67 -6.81
CA ALA A 60 -7.86 7.06 -7.13
C ALA A 60 -8.00 7.92 -5.85
N GLU A 61 -8.56 7.35 -4.79
CA GLU A 61 -8.76 8.01 -3.50
C GLU A 61 -7.45 8.14 -2.69
N HIS A 62 -6.59 7.12 -2.75
CA HIS A 62 -5.45 6.97 -1.82
C HIS A 62 -4.07 6.91 -2.48
N GLY A 63 -3.99 6.96 -3.81
CA GLY A 63 -2.73 6.79 -4.56
C GLY A 63 -1.63 7.81 -4.23
N ASN A 64 -1.99 8.98 -3.71
CA ASN A 64 -1.02 10.00 -3.31
C ASN A 64 -0.42 9.73 -1.92
N ASN A 65 -1.15 9.04 -1.04
CA ASN A 65 -0.81 8.91 0.38
C ASN A 65 -0.42 7.48 0.79
N LEU A 66 -0.42 6.54 -0.15
CA LEU A 66 -0.08 5.15 0.11
C LEU A 66 0.97 4.64 -0.86
N ARG A 67 1.94 3.90 -0.36
CA ARG A 67 2.94 3.18 -1.16
C ARG A 67 3.09 1.75 -0.64
N TYR A 68 3.22 0.80 -1.57
CA TYR A 68 3.48 -0.60 -1.26
C TYR A 68 4.85 -1.01 -1.77
N THR A 69 5.68 -1.52 -0.87
CA THR A 69 7.00 -2.05 -1.22
C THR A 69 6.95 -3.56 -1.23
N SER A 70 6.86 -4.15 -2.41
CA SER A 70 6.68 -5.59 -2.58
C SER A 70 7.80 -6.42 -1.95
N ALA A 71 9.06 -5.95 -2.03
CA ALA A 71 10.20 -6.63 -1.43
C ALA A 71 10.13 -6.72 0.11
N TRP A 72 9.45 -5.77 0.75
CA TRP A 72 9.20 -5.75 2.19
C TRP A 72 7.85 -6.37 2.57
N GLY A 73 6.94 -6.53 1.59
CA GLY A 73 5.60 -7.06 1.82
C GLY A 73 4.70 -6.13 2.64
N ARG A 74 4.96 -4.82 2.63
CA ARG A 74 4.27 -3.88 3.51
C ARG A 74 3.88 -2.57 2.83
N TRP A 75 2.86 -1.93 3.41
CA TRP A 75 2.41 -0.61 3.06
C TRP A 75 3.15 0.46 3.86
N ASN A 76 3.37 1.61 3.23
CA ASN A 76 3.79 2.84 3.88
C ASN A 76 2.73 3.92 3.62
N ARG A 77 2.50 4.76 4.61
CA ARG A 77 1.52 5.84 4.59
C ARG A 77 2.20 7.18 4.82
N TRP A 78 1.79 8.18 4.04
CA TRP A 78 2.22 9.55 4.22
C TRP A 78 1.51 10.19 5.40
N ASP A 79 2.26 10.72 6.39
CA ASP A 79 1.70 11.37 7.59
C ASP A 79 1.62 12.91 7.47
N GLY A 80 2.01 13.46 6.32
CA GLY A 80 2.11 14.89 6.06
C GLY A 80 3.55 15.41 6.04
N HIS A 81 4.48 14.65 6.63
CA HIS A 81 5.90 15.02 6.71
C HIS A 81 6.84 13.92 6.24
N ARG A 82 6.47 12.67 6.44
CA ARG A 82 7.27 11.49 6.06
C ARG A 82 6.40 10.29 5.76
N TRP A 83 7.01 9.28 5.19
CA TRP A 83 6.41 7.97 5.02
C TRP A 83 6.62 7.11 6.27
N THR A 84 5.55 6.59 6.81
CA THR A 84 5.54 5.69 7.97
C THR A 84 4.99 4.32 7.58
N GLU A 85 5.53 3.26 8.17
CA GLU A 85 5.01 1.92 7.98
C GLU A 85 3.58 1.81 8.53
N ASP A 86 2.69 1.11 7.81
CA ASP A 86 1.36 0.75 8.32
C ASP A 86 1.45 -0.53 9.17
N ASP A 87 1.61 -0.36 10.45
CA ASP A 87 1.67 -1.43 11.47
C ASP A 87 0.31 -1.76 12.09
N THR A 88 -0.75 -1.06 11.68
CA THR A 88 -2.10 -1.16 12.26
C THR A 88 -3.15 -1.73 11.30
N LEU A 89 -2.76 -2.13 10.09
CA LEU A 89 -3.67 -2.53 9.01
C LEU A 89 -4.63 -1.40 8.60
N SER A 90 -4.21 -0.14 8.74
CA SER A 90 -5.04 1.02 8.39
C SER A 90 -5.39 1.03 6.90
N VAL A 91 -4.50 0.55 6.03
CA VAL A 91 -4.76 0.42 4.59
C VAL A 91 -5.91 -0.58 4.32
N TYR A 92 -5.99 -1.66 5.07
CA TYR A 92 -7.10 -2.61 4.95
C TYR A 92 -8.43 -1.97 5.40
N ASP A 93 -8.42 -1.13 6.43
CA ASP A 93 -9.61 -0.39 6.86
C ASP A 93 -10.04 0.66 5.84
N LEU A 94 -9.10 1.34 5.18
CA LEU A 94 -9.38 2.23 4.04
C LEU A 94 -10.05 1.48 2.89
N ALA A 95 -9.57 0.29 2.54
CA ALA A 95 -10.22 -0.57 1.52
C ALA A 95 -11.65 -0.96 1.93
N ARG A 96 -11.89 -1.22 3.22
CA ARG A 96 -13.25 -1.43 3.75
C ARG A 96 -14.11 -0.18 3.61
N GLY A 97 -13.53 1.01 3.81
CA GLY A 97 -14.19 2.31 3.60
C GLY A 97 -14.67 2.43 2.16
N THR A 98 -13.77 2.33 1.19
CA THR A 98 -14.10 2.38 -0.25
C THR A 98 -15.20 1.38 -0.62
N CYS A 99 -15.15 0.14 -0.11
CA CYS A 99 -16.19 -0.87 -0.36
C CYS A 99 -17.54 -0.49 0.26
N ARG A 100 -17.56 0.10 1.46
CA ARG A 100 -18.78 0.57 2.12
C ARG A 100 -19.41 1.74 1.39
N ASP A 101 -18.60 2.69 0.92
CA ASP A 101 -19.05 3.85 0.17
C ASP A 101 -19.67 3.41 -1.16
N ALA A 102 -19.02 2.48 -1.87
CA ALA A 102 -19.59 1.87 -3.06
C ALA A 102 -20.92 1.12 -2.79
N ALA A 103 -21.02 0.44 -1.68
CA ALA A 103 -22.25 -0.27 -1.28
C ALA A 103 -23.38 0.69 -0.83
N GLY A 104 -23.05 1.91 -0.39
CA GLY A 104 -24.00 2.97 -0.07
C GLY A 104 -24.64 3.62 -1.30
N GLU A 105 -24.06 3.44 -2.49
CA GLU A 105 -24.67 3.83 -3.75
C GLU A 105 -25.94 3.02 -4.01
N ARG A 106 -26.75 3.43 -4.97
CA ARG A 106 -28.06 2.78 -5.25
C ARG A 106 -27.93 1.37 -5.84
N VAL A 107 -27.41 0.43 -5.05
CA VAL A 107 -27.19 -0.97 -5.47
C VAL A 107 -28.20 -1.92 -4.81
N LYS A 108 -28.44 -3.07 -5.44
CA LYS A 108 -29.29 -4.13 -4.86
C LYS A 108 -28.63 -4.68 -3.59
N LYS A 109 -29.45 -5.07 -2.60
CA LYS A 109 -28.98 -5.57 -1.29
C LYS A 109 -27.96 -6.72 -1.39
N ASN A 110 -28.16 -7.66 -2.32
CA ASN A 110 -27.26 -8.78 -2.53
C ASN A 110 -25.90 -8.33 -3.10
N VAL A 111 -25.90 -7.32 -3.97
CA VAL A 111 -24.67 -6.71 -4.52
C VAL A 111 -23.93 -5.95 -3.40
N ALA A 112 -24.62 -5.15 -2.61
CA ALA A 112 -24.03 -4.45 -1.46
C ALA A 112 -23.37 -5.43 -0.47
N GLN A 113 -24.04 -6.55 -0.15
CA GLN A 113 -23.47 -7.60 0.70
C GLN A 113 -22.20 -8.23 0.08
N ARG A 114 -22.18 -8.42 -1.23
CA ARG A 114 -21.00 -8.93 -1.94
C ARG A 114 -19.85 -7.95 -1.90
N ILE A 115 -20.09 -6.67 -2.21
CA ILE A 115 -19.08 -5.61 -2.20
C ILE A 115 -18.44 -5.48 -0.80
N THR A 116 -19.22 -5.54 0.28
CA THR A 116 -18.72 -5.40 1.66
C THR A 116 -18.21 -6.70 2.27
N SER A 117 -18.13 -7.79 1.49
CA SER A 117 -17.61 -9.06 1.97
C SER A 117 -16.10 -8.98 2.25
N ALA A 118 -15.62 -9.77 3.23
CA ALA A 118 -14.19 -9.84 3.53
C ALA A 118 -13.36 -10.25 2.31
N ASN A 119 -13.88 -11.10 1.42
CA ASN A 119 -13.22 -11.52 0.21
C ASN A 119 -13.02 -10.37 -0.77
N THR A 120 -14.06 -9.55 -1.01
CA THR A 120 -13.95 -8.38 -1.90
C THR A 120 -12.99 -7.34 -1.32
N VAL A 121 -13.10 -7.02 -0.03
CA VAL A 121 -12.18 -6.08 0.63
C VAL A 121 -10.72 -6.56 0.50
N ALA A 122 -10.46 -7.84 0.75
CA ALA A 122 -9.13 -8.41 0.60
C ALA A 122 -8.64 -8.41 -0.86
N ALA A 123 -9.54 -8.60 -1.82
CA ALA A 123 -9.22 -8.54 -3.24
C ALA A 123 -8.86 -7.11 -3.66
N VAL A 124 -9.62 -6.11 -3.23
CA VAL A 124 -9.36 -4.68 -3.49
C VAL A 124 -7.97 -4.28 -2.98
N GLU A 125 -7.65 -4.59 -1.73
CA GLU A 125 -6.35 -4.28 -1.14
C GLU A 125 -5.22 -5.01 -1.88
N ARG A 126 -5.41 -6.28 -2.24
CA ARG A 126 -4.42 -7.08 -2.97
C ARG A 126 -4.18 -6.55 -4.39
N LEU A 127 -5.22 -6.17 -5.10
CA LEU A 127 -5.10 -5.59 -6.45
C LEU A 127 -4.42 -4.23 -6.40
N ALA A 128 -4.75 -3.40 -5.41
CA ALA A 128 -4.12 -2.10 -5.21
C ALA A 128 -2.60 -2.19 -5.02
N ARG A 129 -2.07 -3.25 -4.39
CA ARG A 129 -0.61 -3.47 -4.25
C ARG A 129 0.13 -3.49 -5.59
N SER A 130 -0.54 -3.92 -6.66
CA SER A 130 0.05 -4.02 -8.00
C SER A 130 -0.10 -2.74 -8.83
N ASP A 131 -0.92 -1.78 -8.39
CA ASP A 131 -1.10 -0.51 -9.11
C ASP A 131 0.19 0.33 -9.04
N ARG A 132 0.59 0.87 -10.20
CA ARG A 132 1.83 1.66 -10.33
C ARG A 132 1.87 2.92 -9.46
N ARG A 133 0.72 3.49 -9.12
CA ARG A 133 0.60 4.64 -8.23
C ARG A 133 0.97 4.32 -6.79
N HIS A 134 0.80 3.07 -6.39
CA HIS A 134 1.18 2.58 -5.07
C HIS A 134 2.56 1.91 -5.03
N ALA A 135 3.03 1.39 -6.16
CA ALA A 135 4.26 0.62 -6.20
C ALA A 135 5.48 1.49 -5.88
N ALA A 136 6.27 1.07 -4.90
CA ALA A 136 7.57 1.65 -4.57
C ALA A 136 8.64 0.57 -4.46
N THR A 137 9.85 0.91 -4.89
CA THR A 137 11.03 0.03 -4.77
C THR A 137 11.83 0.37 -3.50
N VAL A 138 12.61 -0.58 -3.00
CA VAL A 138 13.48 -0.35 -1.84
C VAL A 138 14.43 0.82 -2.04
N GLY A 139 14.99 0.97 -3.25
CA GLY A 139 15.96 2.02 -3.55
C GLY A 139 15.40 3.44 -3.70
N GLN A 140 14.07 3.62 -3.61
CA GLN A 140 13.46 4.95 -3.60
C GLN A 140 13.43 5.58 -2.21
N TRP A 141 13.44 4.75 -1.16
CA TRP A 141 13.32 5.23 0.22
C TRP A 141 14.64 5.82 0.70
N ASP A 142 14.56 7.06 1.23
CA ASP A 142 15.70 7.82 1.74
C ASP A 142 16.90 7.83 0.75
N ALA A 143 16.62 7.86 -0.56
CA ALA A 143 17.64 7.72 -1.60
C ALA A 143 18.55 8.93 -1.74
N ASP A 144 18.00 10.11 -1.52
CA ASP A 144 18.78 11.35 -1.57
C ASP A 144 19.44 11.62 -0.21
N LEU A 145 20.78 11.47 -0.18
CA LEU A 145 21.60 11.62 1.02
C LEU A 145 21.77 13.08 1.47
N TRP A 146 21.32 14.04 0.65
CA TRP A 146 21.46 15.46 0.88
C TRP A 146 20.14 16.13 1.29
N LEU A 147 19.07 15.37 1.39
CA LEU A 147 17.80 15.86 1.90
C LEU A 147 17.67 15.57 3.40
N LEU A 148 17.59 16.61 4.20
CA LEU A 148 17.28 16.51 5.63
C LEU A 148 15.83 16.84 5.88
N ASN A 149 15.03 15.83 6.19
CA ASN A 149 13.62 16.03 6.50
C ASN A 149 13.42 16.49 7.95
N THR A 150 12.65 17.56 8.12
CA THR A 150 12.38 18.22 9.40
C THR A 150 10.88 18.48 9.60
N PRO A 151 10.41 18.78 10.83
CA PRO A 151 9.00 19.11 11.06
C PRO A 151 8.48 20.35 10.29
N SER A 152 9.37 21.23 9.82
CA SER A 152 8.98 22.41 9.03
C SER A 152 9.15 22.22 7.52
N GLY A 153 9.65 21.07 7.07
CA GLY A 153 9.90 20.78 5.66
C GLY A 153 11.23 20.08 5.44
N ILE A 154 11.62 19.98 4.19
CA ILE A 154 12.85 19.31 3.74
C ILE A 154 13.92 20.38 3.47
N ILE A 155 15.12 20.21 4.04
CA ILE A 155 16.27 21.05 3.77
C ILE A 155 17.14 20.36 2.73
N ASP A 156 17.45 21.07 1.66
CA ASP A 156 18.53 20.69 0.75
C ASP A 156 19.88 21.10 1.39
N LEU A 157 20.69 20.14 1.79
CA LEU A 157 21.96 20.36 2.45
C LEU A 157 23.05 20.93 1.53
N HIS A 158 22.85 20.95 0.21
CA HIS A 158 23.74 21.65 -0.71
C HIS A 158 23.51 23.14 -0.72
N THR A 159 22.26 23.58 -0.65
CA THR A 159 21.86 24.98 -0.76
C THR A 159 21.51 25.61 0.59
N GLY A 160 21.14 24.81 1.58
CA GLY A 160 20.58 25.26 2.85
C GLY A 160 19.11 25.72 2.73
N GLU A 161 18.47 25.56 1.58
CA GLU A 161 17.11 26.00 1.36
C GLU A 161 16.08 25.03 2.00
N LEU A 162 15.10 25.61 2.68
CA LEU A 162 13.96 24.89 3.22
C LEU A 162 12.84 24.82 2.20
N GLN A 163 12.40 23.63 1.87
CA GLN A 163 11.31 23.34 0.96
C GLN A 163 10.13 22.70 1.71
N PRO A 164 8.89 22.81 1.22
CA PRO A 164 7.76 22.09 1.79
C PRO A 164 7.99 20.58 1.82
N SER A 165 7.38 19.88 2.78
CA SER A 165 7.39 18.43 2.81
C SER A 165 6.76 17.85 1.53
N ASP A 166 7.48 16.97 0.84
CA ASP A 166 7.06 16.37 -0.43
C ASP A 166 7.05 14.83 -0.32
N PRO A 167 5.90 14.18 -0.55
CA PRO A 167 5.85 12.72 -0.60
C PRO A 167 6.74 12.10 -1.70
N LEU A 168 7.08 12.86 -2.75
CA LEU A 168 7.97 12.39 -3.83
C LEU A 168 9.44 12.33 -3.42
N ALA A 169 9.81 12.97 -2.31
CA ALA A 169 11.15 12.82 -1.73
C ALA A 169 11.37 11.47 -1.03
N TYR A 170 10.32 10.69 -0.82
CA TYR A 170 10.36 9.35 -0.21
C TYR A 170 11.08 9.29 1.15
N CYS A 171 11.09 10.38 1.92
CA CYS A 171 11.71 10.41 3.24
C CYS A 171 10.93 9.56 4.24
N THR A 172 11.62 8.63 4.92
CA THR A 172 11.03 7.83 6.02
C THR A 172 11.45 8.35 7.39
N LYS A 173 12.51 9.13 7.47
CA LYS A 173 13.06 9.71 8.69
C LYS A 173 12.71 11.19 8.80
N ILE A 174 12.73 11.70 10.02
CA ILE A 174 12.49 13.10 10.32
C ILE A 174 13.27 13.49 11.57
N THR A 175 13.82 14.70 11.59
CA THR A 175 14.46 15.23 12.80
C THR A 175 13.44 15.53 13.89
N ALA A 176 13.87 15.54 15.15
CA ALA A 176 13.00 15.87 16.26
C ALA A 176 12.62 17.36 16.33
N VAL A 177 13.41 18.22 15.67
CA VAL A 177 13.26 19.68 15.72
C VAL A 177 13.36 20.28 14.32
N ALA A 178 12.67 21.40 14.13
CA ALA A 178 12.82 22.23 12.94
C ALA A 178 14.13 23.05 13.01
N PRO A 179 14.71 23.41 11.84
CA PRO A 179 15.86 24.30 11.79
C PRO A 179 15.46 25.71 12.23
N GLY A 180 16.42 26.44 12.81
CA GLY A 180 16.25 27.84 13.17
C GLY A 180 16.46 28.11 14.65
N GLY A 181 16.42 29.41 14.99
CA GLY A 181 16.68 29.90 16.33
C GLY A 181 18.16 29.99 16.67
N ASP A 182 18.44 30.62 17.81
CA ASP A 182 19.78 30.78 18.37
C ASP A 182 20.12 29.60 19.28
N CYS A 183 21.41 29.22 19.31
CA CYS A 183 21.91 28.13 20.15
C CYS A 183 23.01 28.58 21.15
N PRO A 184 22.78 29.65 21.96
CA PRO A 184 23.85 30.24 22.78
C PRO A 184 24.44 29.26 23.80
N ARG A 185 23.64 28.37 24.36
CA ARG A 185 24.13 27.33 25.30
C ARG A 185 25.05 26.33 24.60
N TRP A 186 24.75 25.96 23.36
CA TRP A 186 25.57 25.07 22.57
C TRP A 186 26.90 25.73 22.22
N LEU A 187 26.89 26.98 21.77
CA LEU A 187 28.09 27.75 21.46
C LEU A 187 28.99 27.92 22.69
N THR A 188 28.40 28.27 23.88
CA THR A 188 29.12 28.36 25.14
C THR A 188 29.74 27.02 25.54
N PHE A 189 29.02 25.93 25.35
CA PHE A 189 29.51 24.58 25.62
C PHE A 189 30.70 24.26 24.74
N LEU A 190 30.61 24.49 23.41
CA LEU A 190 31.70 24.27 22.47
C LEU A 190 32.93 25.07 22.88
N HIS A 191 32.79 26.36 23.12
CA HIS A 191 33.89 27.24 23.56
C HIS A 191 34.57 26.74 24.85
N THR A 192 33.80 26.20 25.77
CA THR A 192 34.33 25.66 27.03
C THR A 192 35.14 24.38 26.79
N ILE A 193 34.65 23.43 26.01
CA ILE A 193 35.31 22.14 25.80
C ILE A 193 36.52 22.24 24.87
N THR A 194 36.57 23.24 23.97
CA THR A 194 37.67 23.50 23.10
C THR A 194 38.73 24.40 23.73
N GLY A 195 38.42 24.98 24.93
CA GLY A 195 39.30 25.97 25.55
C GLY A 195 39.41 27.27 24.78
N GLY A 196 38.45 27.57 23.88
CA GLY A 196 38.44 28.73 22.99
C GLY A 196 39.26 28.57 21.71
N ASP A 197 39.67 27.34 21.38
CA ASP A 197 40.37 27.04 20.12
C ASP A 197 39.39 27.12 18.94
N VAL A 198 39.48 28.21 18.17
CA VAL A 198 38.60 28.52 17.04
C VAL A 198 38.70 27.50 15.93
N GLU A 199 39.91 27.00 15.63
CA GLU A 199 40.12 26.00 14.58
C GLU A 199 39.44 24.69 14.93
N LEU A 200 39.51 24.31 16.20
CA LEU A 200 38.80 23.11 16.68
C LEU A 200 37.28 23.31 16.70
N GLU A 201 36.78 24.48 17.02
CA GLU A 201 35.32 24.80 16.95
C GLU A 201 34.80 24.70 15.51
N GLU A 202 35.52 25.27 14.53
CA GLU A 202 35.21 25.17 13.10
C GLU A 202 35.26 23.71 12.60
N TYR A 203 36.23 22.94 13.05
CA TYR A 203 36.34 21.54 12.72
C TYR A 203 35.14 20.73 13.24
N LEU A 204 34.75 20.95 14.50
CA LEU A 204 33.57 20.31 15.09
C LEU A 204 32.28 20.70 14.36
N GLN A 205 32.15 21.96 13.93
CA GLN A 205 31.01 22.41 13.12
C GLN A 205 30.94 21.65 11.79
N LYS A 206 32.07 21.46 11.11
CA LYS A 206 32.16 20.71 9.85
C LYS A 206 31.76 19.23 10.05
N ILE A 207 32.22 18.60 11.15
CA ILE A 207 31.84 17.23 11.51
C ILE A 207 30.34 17.14 11.75
N CYS A 208 29.76 18.06 12.51
CA CYS A 208 28.32 18.09 12.76
C CYS A 208 27.54 18.26 11.46
N GLY A 209 27.99 19.14 10.56
CA GLY A 209 27.38 19.33 9.24
C GLY A 209 27.46 18.05 8.39
N TYR A 210 28.60 17.38 8.37
CA TYR A 210 28.77 16.11 7.67
C TYR A 210 27.83 15.02 8.24
N ALA A 211 27.69 14.96 9.56
CA ALA A 211 26.83 14.00 10.24
C ALA A 211 25.32 14.18 9.95
N LEU A 212 24.91 15.33 9.43
CA LEU A 212 23.54 15.56 8.96
C LEU A 212 23.27 14.93 7.59
N THR A 213 24.31 14.64 6.82
CA THR A 213 24.19 13.99 5.52
C THR A 213 24.06 12.47 5.68
N GLY A 214 23.49 11.81 4.67
CA GLY A 214 23.52 10.34 4.58
C GLY A 214 24.81 9.79 3.99
N SER A 215 25.82 10.63 3.71
CA SER A 215 27.05 10.22 3.04
C SER A 215 27.99 9.50 4.01
N THR A 216 28.59 8.40 3.56
CA THR A 216 29.59 7.60 4.29
C THR A 216 30.96 7.60 3.57
N ARG A 217 31.23 8.59 2.69
CA ARG A 217 32.42 8.60 1.83
C ARG A 217 33.74 8.81 2.59
N GLU A 218 33.66 9.39 3.80
CA GLU A 218 34.84 9.68 4.64
C GLU A 218 35.05 8.61 5.73
N GLN A 219 34.47 7.44 5.58
CA GLN A 219 34.65 6.28 6.48
C GLN A 219 35.67 5.30 5.94
#